data_c9b92c1de4fb4a6422d222f967dbc91f
#
_entry.id   c9b92c1de4fb4a6422d222f967dbc91f
#
_cell.length_a   1.000
_cell.length_b   1.000
_cell.length_c   1.000
_cell.angle_alpha   90.00
_cell.angle_beta   90.00
_cell.angle_gamma   90.00
#
_symmetry.space_group_name_H-M   'P 1'
#
loop_
_entity.id
_entity.type
_entity.pdbx_description
1 polymer ?
#
loop_
_entity_poly.entity_id
_entity_poly.type
_entity_poly.pdbx_seq_one_letter_code
_entity_poly.pdbx_strand_id
1 'polypeptide(L)'
;MHRFSLSVLCIALALVSCTKDFEEINTNPHGFTNASNGSLFNHIISSLVPTGNEMFYIQNEILYKQTQQAALTRAAWGNYTLGTEDMWKNYYSTLPDFRELDKRLAAYDTTDEVRNIEAMLKITLALKTFKLTDIFGDMPFSEAGYGFQNLDYLRPKYDSQREIYLSLLSDLEWAANNIRPAAVVKEPFKSFVPFDKLFGGDMTKWLKLAHSLRLRHAVRMYEKEPELAGAIISDIIGNERPVFYGYDFITPKLESACLWPAAAGFKHEALNWSFREHNNLRMGEVIWHQLSTNDNADGSGISDPRAYIFFETNNANQWKAYPQPAPADTPPSGGIPYGSHRDQDGAFDIKGETNIYSAFNYFIVRDEDHIPIIFITGAELHFLKAEIFFRGLGVPQDKMQAEIEYLNGINASVEWWMQVAAGSTLPNSGLRFPAMIQIPASLSSASVQNRWGFWNATDDETKLRFIYAQAWLDAFRQPDQAYALVRRTAKTPRTDEPVQHFRLPYPPSEAAYNAVKLNEAIQRQGGDNPENKLWWIP
;
A
#
# COMPACT_ATOMS: atom_id res chain seq x y z
N MET A 1 32.74 60.72 35.96
CA MET A 1 33.16 60.06 34.69
C MET A 1 33.57 58.58 34.84
N HIS A 2 34.14 58.14 36.01
CA HIS A 2 34.59 56.73 36.18
C HIS A 2 33.48 55.67 36.26
N ARG A 3 32.27 56.00 36.73
CA ARG A 3 31.16 55.02 36.84
C ARG A 3 30.50 54.69 35.48
N PHE A 4 30.55 55.57 34.52
CA PHE A 4 29.98 55.33 33.18
C PHE A 4 30.86 54.42 32.31
N SER A 5 32.18 54.51 32.48
CA SER A 5 33.15 53.69 31.75
C SER A 5 33.12 52.21 32.18
N LEU A 6 32.84 51.95 33.48
CA LEU A 6 32.80 50.58 34.03
C LEU A 6 31.54 49.85 33.55
N SER A 7 30.40 50.55 33.44
CA SER A 7 29.13 49.97 32.94
C SER A 7 29.19 49.61 31.46
N VAL A 8 29.86 50.41 30.64
CA VAL A 8 30.05 50.15 29.19
C VAL A 8 31.01 48.97 29.00
N LEU A 9 32.04 48.84 29.81
CA LEU A 9 32.98 47.72 29.74
C LEU A 9 32.32 46.39 30.17
N CYS A 10 31.43 46.38 31.17
CA CYS A 10 30.67 45.19 31.55
C CYS A 10 29.64 44.74 30.49
N ILE A 11 29.01 45.69 29.76
CA ILE A 11 28.08 45.38 28.66
C ILE A 11 28.85 44.85 27.46
N ALA A 12 30.04 45.39 27.14
CA ALA A 12 30.88 44.89 26.04
C ALA A 12 31.43 43.48 26.32
N LEU A 13 31.76 43.14 27.57
CA LEU A 13 32.20 41.81 27.99
C LEU A 13 31.05 40.77 27.99
N ALA A 14 29.80 41.17 28.22
CA ALA A 14 28.64 40.30 28.18
C ALA A 14 28.24 39.91 26.73
N LEU A 15 28.62 40.70 25.73
CA LEU A 15 28.33 40.44 24.33
C LEU A 15 29.35 39.49 23.65
N VAL A 16 30.50 39.25 24.25
CA VAL A 16 31.54 38.36 23.70
C VAL A 16 31.47 36.94 24.28
N SER A 17 30.71 36.73 25.36
CA SER A 17 30.69 35.48 26.13
C SER A 17 29.74 34.41 25.54
N CYS A 18 28.87 34.74 24.60
CA CYS A 18 27.81 33.80 24.16
C CYS A 18 28.04 33.12 22.80
N THR A 19 29.19 33.35 22.14
CA THR A 19 29.37 32.80 20.78
C THR A 19 30.46 31.73 20.66
N LYS A 20 31.26 31.51 21.70
CA LYS A 20 32.44 30.63 21.57
C LYS A 20 32.12 29.14 21.63
N ASP A 21 31.00 28.76 22.19
CA ASP A 21 30.62 27.35 22.35
C ASP A 21 29.22 27.04 21.73
N PHE A 22 28.70 27.96 20.91
CA PHE A 22 27.35 27.79 20.34
C PHE A 22 27.25 26.60 19.40
N GLU A 23 28.31 26.27 18.68
CA GLU A 23 28.37 25.08 17.85
C GLU A 23 28.50 23.80 18.68
N GLU A 24 29.25 23.84 19.77
CA GLU A 24 29.47 22.69 20.66
C GLU A 24 28.25 22.39 21.54
N ILE A 25 27.54 23.43 22.00
CA ILE A 25 26.31 23.31 22.82
C ILE A 25 25.10 22.89 21.95
N ASN A 26 25.05 23.28 20.67
CA ASN A 26 23.99 22.91 19.75
C ASN A 26 24.27 21.63 18.98
N THR A 27 25.45 21.06 19.00
CA THR A 27 25.68 19.69 18.54
C THR A 27 25.18 18.74 19.63
N ASN A 28 24.03 18.10 19.36
CA ASN A 28 23.56 17.00 20.19
C ASN A 28 24.64 15.91 20.23
N PRO A 29 25.37 15.70 21.36
CA PRO A 29 26.45 14.71 21.44
C PRO A 29 25.93 13.27 21.25
N HIS A 30 24.62 13.08 21.27
CA HIS A 30 23.94 11.83 20.95
C HIS A 30 23.22 11.87 19.57
N GLY A 31 23.33 13.00 18.84
CA GLY A 31 22.85 13.08 17.47
C GLY A 31 23.80 12.32 16.56
N PHE A 32 23.28 11.38 15.79
CA PHE A 32 24.03 10.75 14.68
C PHE A 32 24.35 11.82 13.62
N THR A 33 25.43 12.55 13.81
CA THR A 33 25.88 13.59 12.86
C THR A 33 26.34 13.01 11.53
N ASN A 34 26.48 11.67 11.42
CA ASN A 34 26.89 10.97 10.20
C ASN A 34 26.19 9.61 10.06
N ALA A 35 24.87 9.61 9.86
CA ALA A 35 24.19 8.39 9.44
C ALA A 35 24.80 7.87 8.14
N SER A 36 25.10 6.56 8.05
CA SER A 36 25.57 5.95 6.81
C SER A 36 24.48 5.98 5.72
N ASN A 37 24.86 5.90 4.46
CA ASN A 37 23.89 5.80 3.35
C ASN A 37 22.93 4.62 3.53
N GLY A 38 23.44 3.49 4.01
CA GLY A 38 22.62 2.33 4.33
C GLY A 38 21.62 2.60 5.47
N SER A 39 22.04 3.33 6.53
CA SER A 39 21.14 3.68 7.63
C SER A 39 20.02 4.62 7.19
N LEU A 40 20.31 5.60 6.32
CA LEU A 40 19.27 6.45 5.72
C LEU A 40 18.28 5.61 4.89
N PHE A 41 18.80 4.70 4.07
CA PHE A 41 17.95 3.84 3.27
C PHE A 41 17.09 2.89 4.13
N ASN A 42 17.65 2.36 5.22
CA ASN A 42 16.87 1.55 6.16
C ASN A 42 15.71 2.34 6.80
N HIS A 43 15.93 3.61 7.15
CA HIS A 43 14.87 4.47 7.64
C HIS A 43 13.80 4.72 6.56
N ILE A 44 14.23 4.97 5.32
CA ILE A 44 13.34 5.11 4.16
C ILE A 44 12.48 3.85 3.97
N ILE A 45 13.06 2.65 3.94
CA ILE A 45 12.32 1.39 3.81
C ILE A 45 11.35 1.19 4.99
N SER A 46 11.78 1.47 6.21
CA SER A 46 10.93 1.34 7.40
C SER A 46 9.72 2.27 7.35
N SER A 47 9.85 3.44 6.72
CA SER A 47 8.75 4.40 6.54
C SER A 47 7.67 3.98 5.54
N LEU A 48 7.88 2.88 4.80
CA LEU A 48 6.86 2.28 3.94
C LEU A 48 5.78 1.53 4.74
N VAL A 49 6.07 1.19 6.00
CA VAL A 49 5.12 0.54 6.90
C VAL A 49 4.03 1.55 7.27
N PRO A 50 2.75 1.22 7.11
CA PRO A 50 1.64 2.08 7.51
C PRO A 50 1.67 2.37 9.02
N THR A 51 1.34 3.60 9.41
CA THR A 51 1.19 3.95 10.83
C THR A 51 -0.08 3.34 11.42
N GLY A 52 -0.16 3.28 12.76
CA GLY A 52 -1.37 2.80 13.43
C GLY A 52 -2.62 3.61 13.07
N ASN A 53 -2.51 4.94 13.06
CA ASN A 53 -3.64 5.81 12.70
C ASN A 53 -4.01 5.72 11.21
N GLU A 54 -3.04 5.52 10.31
CA GLU A 54 -3.34 5.23 8.90
C GLU A 54 -4.16 3.94 8.79
N MET A 55 -3.73 2.85 9.45
CA MET A 55 -4.45 1.58 9.40
C MET A 55 -5.84 1.68 10.03
N PHE A 56 -5.94 2.31 11.20
CA PHE A 56 -7.19 2.42 11.94
C PHE A 56 -8.21 3.32 11.23
N TYR A 57 -7.86 4.59 10.98
CA TYR A 57 -8.82 5.57 10.47
C TYR A 57 -8.97 5.57 8.96
N ILE A 58 -7.88 5.30 8.22
CA ILE A 58 -7.95 5.35 6.75
C ILE A 58 -8.29 3.99 6.19
N GLN A 59 -7.47 2.95 6.46
CA GLN A 59 -7.71 1.65 5.85
C GLN A 59 -8.99 0.99 6.38
N ASN A 60 -9.15 0.91 7.72
CA ASN A 60 -10.26 0.17 8.33
C ASN A 60 -11.59 0.92 8.24
N GLU A 61 -11.63 2.24 8.45
CA GLU A 61 -12.90 2.98 8.48
C GLU A 61 -13.32 3.53 7.12
N ILE A 62 -12.36 3.88 6.26
CA ILE A 62 -12.70 4.51 4.98
C ILE A 62 -12.50 3.53 3.82
N LEU A 63 -11.28 3.02 3.62
CA LEU A 63 -10.98 2.31 2.38
C LEU A 63 -11.74 0.99 2.27
N TYR A 64 -11.78 0.15 3.32
CA TYR A 64 -12.57 -1.07 3.29
C TYR A 64 -14.06 -0.83 3.04
N LYS A 65 -14.62 0.25 3.61
CA LYS A 65 -16.00 0.64 3.36
C LYS A 65 -16.21 1.11 1.91
N GLN A 66 -15.32 1.97 1.39
CA GLN A 66 -15.43 2.48 0.02
C GLN A 66 -15.22 1.39 -1.03
N THR A 67 -14.35 0.43 -0.77
CA THR A 67 -14.11 -0.73 -1.64
C THR A 67 -15.18 -1.81 -1.49
N GLN A 68 -15.94 -1.80 -0.40
CA GLN A 68 -16.87 -2.86 0.00
C GLN A 68 -16.22 -4.25 0.15
N GLN A 69 -14.89 -4.30 0.34
CA GLN A 69 -14.19 -5.54 0.73
C GLN A 69 -14.52 -5.94 2.18
N ALA A 70 -15.06 -5.04 2.96
CA ALA A 70 -15.62 -5.29 4.27
C ALA A 70 -16.80 -4.36 4.54
N ALA A 71 -17.60 -4.70 5.54
CA ALA A 71 -18.67 -3.87 6.05
C ALA A 71 -18.32 -3.35 7.45
N LEU A 72 -18.77 -2.14 7.77
CA LEU A 72 -18.73 -1.58 9.11
C LEU A 72 -20.06 -1.83 9.81
N THR A 73 -20.01 -2.42 11.02
CA THR A 73 -21.23 -2.67 11.83
C THR A 73 -21.75 -1.43 12.54
N ARG A 74 -21.05 -0.33 12.45
CA ARG A 74 -21.47 1.00 12.95
C ARG A 74 -20.98 2.10 12.01
N ALA A 75 -21.46 3.32 12.24
CA ALA A 75 -20.90 4.49 11.57
C ALA A 75 -19.39 4.62 11.88
N ALA A 76 -18.61 5.06 10.89
CA ALA A 76 -17.22 5.40 11.11
C ALA A 76 -17.08 6.44 12.23
N TRP A 77 -15.96 6.40 12.97
CA TRP A 77 -15.68 7.36 14.05
C TRP A 77 -15.63 8.81 13.57
N GLY A 78 -15.51 9.00 12.26
CA GLY A 78 -15.49 10.34 11.65
C GLY A 78 -14.21 11.13 11.88
N ASN A 79 -13.24 10.55 12.58
CA ASN A 79 -11.99 11.24 12.94
C ASN A 79 -10.82 10.86 12.02
N TYR A 80 -11.10 10.79 10.71
CA TYR A 80 -10.09 10.45 9.70
C TYR A 80 -8.91 11.46 9.64
N THR A 81 -9.06 12.66 10.22
CA THR A 81 -8.00 13.67 10.28
C THR A 81 -6.74 13.15 10.96
N LEU A 82 -6.84 12.31 12.00
CA LEU A 82 -5.66 11.69 12.62
C LEU A 82 -4.91 10.77 11.64
N GLY A 83 -5.64 10.04 10.83
CA GLY A 83 -5.04 9.17 9.81
C GLY A 83 -4.40 9.96 8.67
N THR A 84 -5.06 11.02 8.17
CA THR A 84 -4.51 11.88 7.10
C THR A 84 -3.29 12.67 7.58
N GLU A 85 -3.30 13.18 8.83
CA GLU A 85 -2.14 13.82 9.46
C GLU A 85 -0.95 12.87 9.56
N ASP A 86 -1.17 11.63 10.00
CA ASP A 86 -0.09 10.65 10.14
C ASP A 86 0.47 10.23 8.78
N MET A 87 -0.37 10.00 7.76
CA MET A 87 0.08 9.70 6.40
C MET A 87 0.95 10.84 5.86
N TRP A 88 0.49 12.07 6.02
CA TRP A 88 1.18 13.27 5.57
C TRP A 88 2.51 13.45 6.29
N LYS A 89 2.49 13.40 7.61
CA LYS A 89 3.68 13.49 8.46
C LYS A 89 4.70 12.39 8.14
N ASN A 90 4.27 11.14 8.00
CA ASN A 90 5.15 10.02 7.65
C ASN A 90 5.86 10.26 6.30
N TYR A 91 5.17 10.82 5.32
CA TYR A 91 5.77 11.15 4.03
C TYR A 91 6.79 12.29 4.16
N TYR A 92 6.38 13.45 4.68
CA TYR A 92 7.22 14.65 4.71
C TYR A 92 8.36 14.59 5.72
N SER A 93 8.24 13.83 6.79
CA SER A 93 9.36 13.59 7.73
C SER A 93 10.45 12.70 7.12
N THR A 94 10.12 11.85 6.16
CA THR A 94 11.08 10.94 5.51
C THR A 94 11.66 11.53 4.22
N LEU A 95 10.96 12.46 3.58
CA LEU A 95 11.39 13.03 2.30
C LEU A 95 12.79 13.67 2.34
N PRO A 96 13.22 14.38 3.43
CA PRO A 96 14.59 14.86 3.56
C PRO A 96 15.65 13.77 3.45
N ASP A 97 15.38 12.55 3.93
CA ASP A 97 16.35 11.45 3.83
C ASP A 97 16.54 11.00 2.39
N PHE A 98 15.47 10.97 1.58
CA PHE A 98 15.57 10.74 0.14
C PHE A 98 16.45 11.80 -0.54
N ARG A 99 16.24 13.09 -0.20
CA ARG A 99 17.00 14.21 -0.78
C ARG A 99 18.46 14.21 -0.35
N GLU A 100 18.72 13.88 0.91
CA GLU A 100 20.09 13.79 1.44
C GLU A 100 20.84 12.60 0.81
N LEU A 101 20.19 11.43 0.70
CA LEU A 101 20.82 10.26 0.09
C LEU A 101 21.10 10.50 -1.40
N ASP A 102 20.16 11.09 -2.14
CA ASP A 102 20.35 11.47 -3.54
C ASP A 102 21.53 12.43 -3.73
N LYS A 103 21.61 13.47 -2.88
CA LYS A 103 22.74 14.41 -2.85
C LYS A 103 24.08 13.73 -2.58
N ARG A 104 24.10 12.76 -1.64
CA ARG A 104 25.32 12.00 -1.33
C ARG A 104 25.73 11.11 -2.48
N LEU A 105 24.79 10.46 -3.16
CA LEU A 105 25.07 9.61 -4.32
C LEU A 105 25.65 10.42 -5.48
N ALA A 106 25.18 11.65 -5.71
CA ALA A 106 25.71 12.54 -6.73
C ALA A 106 27.19 12.97 -6.50
N ALA A 107 27.72 12.77 -5.30
CA ALA A 107 29.13 13.03 -4.99
C ALA A 107 30.06 11.86 -5.30
N TYR A 108 29.54 10.68 -5.62
CA TYR A 108 30.34 9.52 -6.04
C TYR A 108 30.56 9.53 -7.55
N ASP A 109 31.64 8.86 -7.98
CA ASP A 109 31.80 8.53 -9.39
C ASP A 109 30.63 7.67 -9.87
N THR A 110 30.17 7.93 -11.08
CA THR A 110 29.05 7.19 -11.69
C THR A 110 29.48 5.77 -12.07
N THR A 111 29.33 4.85 -11.15
CA THR A 111 29.57 3.41 -11.35
C THR A 111 28.26 2.64 -11.41
N ASP A 112 28.29 1.37 -11.81
CA ASP A 112 27.10 0.54 -11.82
C ASP A 112 26.55 0.29 -10.42
N GLU A 113 27.42 0.25 -9.40
CA GLU A 113 27.05 0.14 -7.99
C GLU A 113 26.28 1.38 -7.51
N VAL A 114 26.73 2.57 -7.85
CA VAL A 114 26.05 3.84 -7.51
C VAL A 114 24.70 3.94 -8.24
N ARG A 115 24.66 3.59 -9.54
CA ARG A 115 23.39 3.54 -10.30
C ARG A 115 22.37 2.59 -9.70
N ASN A 116 22.80 1.43 -9.23
CA ASN A 116 21.92 0.48 -8.56
C ASN A 116 21.30 1.08 -7.29
N ILE A 117 22.09 1.76 -6.44
CA ILE A 117 21.58 2.43 -5.23
C ILE A 117 20.61 3.56 -5.60
N GLU A 118 20.96 4.37 -6.60
CA GLU A 118 20.11 5.46 -7.09
C GLU A 118 18.78 4.91 -7.63
N ALA A 119 18.82 3.81 -8.38
CA ALA A 119 17.61 3.15 -8.88
C ALA A 119 16.72 2.65 -7.74
N MET A 120 17.29 2.02 -6.70
CA MET A 120 16.55 1.59 -5.51
C MET A 120 15.89 2.79 -4.81
N LEU A 121 16.61 3.91 -4.70
CA LEU A 121 16.10 5.13 -4.09
C LEU A 121 14.90 5.70 -4.88
N LYS A 122 15.02 5.83 -6.21
CA LYS A 122 13.96 6.32 -7.10
C LYS A 122 12.72 5.42 -7.07
N ILE A 123 12.90 4.09 -7.10
CA ILE A 123 11.79 3.14 -7.04
C ILE A 123 11.06 3.24 -5.68
N THR A 124 11.81 3.37 -4.58
CA THR A 124 11.23 3.50 -3.24
C THR A 124 10.48 4.83 -3.07
N LEU A 125 11.02 5.93 -3.60
CA LEU A 125 10.33 7.23 -3.63
C LEU A 125 9.03 7.14 -4.44
N ALA A 126 9.06 6.47 -5.59
CA ALA A 126 7.87 6.27 -6.41
C ALA A 126 6.79 5.48 -5.66
N LEU A 127 7.12 4.38 -5.00
CA LEU A 127 6.18 3.61 -4.17
C LEU A 127 5.48 4.50 -3.14
N LYS A 128 6.26 5.29 -2.40
CA LYS A 128 5.75 6.14 -1.32
C LYS A 128 4.92 7.31 -1.86
N THR A 129 5.36 7.94 -2.94
CA THR A 129 4.71 9.13 -3.50
C THR A 129 3.43 8.77 -4.23
N PHE A 130 3.39 7.69 -5.04
CA PHE A 130 2.16 7.25 -5.67
C PHE A 130 1.06 6.94 -4.66
N LYS A 131 1.41 6.25 -3.56
CA LYS A 131 0.43 5.98 -2.48
C LYS A 131 -0.21 7.26 -1.96
N LEU A 132 0.59 8.29 -1.71
CA LEU A 132 0.09 9.55 -1.13
C LEU A 132 -0.72 10.37 -2.14
N THR A 133 -0.19 10.56 -3.35
CA THR A 133 -0.89 11.33 -4.38
C THR A 133 -2.19 10.65 -4.85
N ASP A 134 -2.29 9.32 -4.79
CA ASP A 134 -3.51 8.57 -5.08
C ASP A 134 -4.60 8.71 -4.00
N ILE A 135 -4.25 9.28 -2.86
CA ILE A 135 -5.20 9.61 -1.79
C ILE A 135 -5.58 11.09 -1.82
N PHE A 136 -4.61 12.00 -2.00
CA PHE A 136 -4.80 13.44 -1.84
C PHE A 136 -4.86 14.23 -3.17
N GLY A 137 -4.27 13.71 -4.25
CA GLY A 137 -4.12 14.42 -5.52
C GLY A 137 -2.84 15.26 -5.54
N ASP A 138 -2.97 16.55 -5.83
CA ASP A 138 -1.84 17.49 -5.86
C ASP A 138 -1.16 17.53 -4.49
N MET A 139 0.19 17.63 -4.48
CA MET A 139 0.94 17.66 -3.22
C MET A 139 2.31 18.34 -3.41
N PRO A 140 2.90 18.90 -2.37
CA PRO A 140 4.28 19.35 -2.43
C PRO A 140 5.24 18.21 -2.76
N PHE A 141 5.95 18.29 -3.88
CA PHE A 141 6.86 17.24 -4.33
C PHE A 141 8.22 17.75 -4.81
N SER A 142 8.24 18.59 -5.85
CA SER A 142 9.50 18.99 -6.49
C SER A 142 10.41 19.85 -5.61
N GLU A 143 9.84 20.69 -4.75
CA GLU A 143 10.56 21.55 -3.80
C GLU A 143 10.63 20.95 -2.39
N ALA A 144 9.73 20.05 -2.07
CA ALA A 144 9.61 19.48 -0.73
C ALA A 144 10.84 18.64 -0.36
N GLY A 145 11.22 18.70 0.92
CA GLY A 145 12.39 18.02 1.47
C GLY A 145 13.72 18.77 1.28
N TYR A 146 13.73 19.90 0.57
CA TYR A 146 14.92 20.72 0.32
C TYR A 146 15.03 21.98 1.21
N GLY A 147 14.20 22.11 2.24
CA GLY A 147 14.22 23.26 3.14
C GLY A 147 15.58 23.53 3.82
N PHE A 148 16.45 22.52 3.92
CA PHE A 148 17.82 22.67 4.41
C PHE A 148 18.76 23.33 3.38
N GLN A 149 18.38 23.37 2.09
CA GLN A 149 19.15 24.02 1.02
C GLN A 149 18.63 25.44 0.72
N ASN A 150 17.32 25.63 0.82
CA ASN A 150 16.66 26.90 0.56
C ASN A 150 15.47 27.07 1.50
N LEU A 151 15.47 28.13 2.31
CA LEU A 151 14.41 28.42 3.28
C LEU A 151 13.05 28.68 2.62
N ASP A 152 13.00 29.10 1.35
CA ASP A 152 11.73 29.25 0.61
C ASP A 152 11.02 27.89 0.46
N TYR A 153 11.75 26.81 0.43
CA TYR A 153 11.23 25.44 0.34
C TYR A 153 10.67 24.89 1.66
N LEU A 154 10.68 25.68 2.73
CA LEU A 154 9.91 25.38 3.96
C LEU A 154 8.39 25.53 3.73
N ARG A 155 7.99 26.27 2.66
CA ARG A 155 6.60 26.38 2.18
C ARG A 155 6.55 26.03 0.70
N PRO A 156 6.79 24.75 0.36
CA PRO A 156 6.95 24.34 -1.01
C PRO A 156 5.64 24.49 -1.79
N LYS A 157 5.76 24.72 -3.09
CA LYS A 157 4.59 24.70 -4.00
C LYS A 157 3.98 23.30 -4.05
N TYR A 158 2.70 23.25 -4.41
CA TYR A 158 2.01 22.02 -4.77
C TYR A 158 2.20 21.75 -6.27
N ASP A 159 2.83 20.63 -6.58
CA ASP A 159 2.84 20.10 -7.94
C ASP A 159 1.51 19.44 -8.25
N SER A 160 1.05 19.51 -9.48
CA SER A 160 -0.17 18.80 -9.88
C SER A 160 0.05 17.29 -9.86
N GLN A 161 -1.00 16.52 -9.60
CA GLN A 161 -0.92 15.05 -9.63
C GLN A 161 -0.36 14.54 -10.97
N ARG A 162 -0.74 15.19 -12.07
CA ARG A 162 -0.19 14.87 -13.40
C ARG A 162 1.32 15.02 -13.46
N GLU A 163 1.85 16.18 -13.03
CA GLU A 163 3.30 16.45 -13.03
C GLU A 163 4.04 15.43 -12.15
N ILE A 164 3.50 15.10 -10.98
CA ILE A 164 4.05 14.07 -10.08
C ILE A 164 4.11 12.72 -10.79
N TYR A 165 3.01 12.28 -11.42
CA TYR A 165 2.94 11.01 -12.14
C TYR A 165 3.99 10.93 -13.25
N LEU A 166 4.12 11.98 -14.07
CA LEU A 166 5.08 12.02 -15.16
C LEU A 166 6.53 11.97 -14.65
N SER A 167 6.82 12.70 -13.57
CA SER A 167 8.14 12.69 -12.94
C SER A 167 8.49 11.30 -12.40
N LEU A 168 7.58 10.65 -11.67
CA LEU A 168 7.81 9.33 -11.11
C LEU A 168 7.94 8.24 -12.18
N LEU A 169 7.15 8.30 -13.25
CA LEU A 169 7.26 7.35 -14.36
C LEU A 169 8.59 7.51 -15.11
N SER A 170 9.08 8.74 -15.26
CA SER A 170 10.43 9.03 -15.82
C SER A 170 11.52 8.47 -14.90
N ASP A 171 11.42 8.66 -13.58
CA ASP A 171 12.36 8.10 -12.61
C ASP A 171 12.38 6.57 -12.63
N LEU A 172 11.22 5.94 -12.73
CA LEU A 172 11.11 4.49 -12.86
C LEU A 172 11.68 3.96 -14.19
N GLU A 173 11.50 4.70 -15.27
CA GLU A 173 12.11 4.38 -16.57
C GLU A 173 13.64 4.49 -16.49
N TRP A 174 14.15 5.59 -15.91
CA TRP A 174 15.57 5.75 -15.67
C TRP A 174 16.12 4.59 -14.84
N ALA A 175 15.45 4.24 -13.72
CA ALA A 175 15.85 3.14 -12.87
C ALA A 175 15.92 1.81 -13.65
N ALA A 176 14.85 1.49 -14.41
CA ALA A 176 14.81 0.27 -15.22
C ALA A 176 15.93 0.21 -16.28
N ASN A 177 16.31 1.34 -16.87
CA ASN A 177 17.36 1.43 -17.87
C ASN A 177 18.78 1.41 -17.27
N ASN A 178 18.93 1.76 -15.99
CA ASN A 178 20.23 1.90 -15.34
C ASN A 178 20.55 0.79 -14.32
N ILE A 179 19.60 -0.03 -13.91
CA ILE A 179 19.85 -1.21 -13.08
C ILE A 179 20.79 -2.19 -13.81
N ARG A 180 21.82 -2.65 -13.09
CA ARG A 180 22.82 -3.64 -13.57
C ARG A 180 22.83 -4.85 -12.64
N PRO A 181 22.02 -5.89 -12.91
CA PRO A 181 21.93 -7.06 -12.02
C PRO A 181 23.24 -7.80 -11.81
N ALA A 182 24.15 -7.76 -12.80
CA ALA A 182 25.45 -8.43 -12.73
C ALA A 182 26.53 -7.62 -11.99
N ALA A 183 26.30 -6.34 -11.71
CA ALA A 183 27.23 -5.45 -11.01
C ALA A 183 27.14 -5.70 -9.50
N VAL A 184 27.59 -6.86 -9.06
CA VAL A 184 27.46 -7.23 -7.65
C VAL A 184 28.81 -7.23 -6.96
N VAL A 185 28.86 -6.56 -5.79
CA VAL A 185 29.77 -6.81 -4.68
C VAL A 185 30.95 -5.85 -4.53
N LYS A 186 30.93 -4.67 -5.15
CA LYS A 186 31.90 -3.62 -4.86
C LYS A 186 31.27 -2.49 -4.03
N GLU A 187 32.13 -1.73 -3.32
CA GLU A 187 31.71 -0.52 -2.64
C GLU A 187 31.26 0.56 -3.67
N PRO A 188 30.27 1.40 -3.37
CA PRO A 188 29.53 1.47 -2.08
C PRO A 188 28.37 0.48 -1.96
N PHE A 189 28.02 -0.28 -2.99
CA PHE A 189 26.83 -1.15 -2.98
C PHE A 189 26.96 -2.30 -1.98
N LYS A 190 28.17 -2.89 -1.83
CA LYS A 190 28.42 -3.98 -0.88
C LYS A 190 28.02 -3.63 0.56
N SER A 191 28.40 -2.46 1.05
CA SER A 191 28.04 -2.00 2.40
C SER A 191 26.59 -1.54 2.51
N PHE A 192 25.91 -1.31 1.40
CA PHE A 192 24.52 -0.89 1.32
C PHE A 192 23.53 -2.07 1.37
N VAL A 193 23.87 -3.19 0.74
CA VAL A 193 23.02 -4.40 0.62
C VAL A 193 22.39 -4.88 1.94
N PRO A 194 23.08 -4.90 3.10
CA PRO A 194 22.48 -5.33 4.37
C PRO A 194 21.27 -4.50 4.83
N PHE A 195 21.12 -3.30 4.29
CA PHE A 195 20.03 -2.38 4.58
C PHE A 195 18.86 -2.48 3.60
N ASP A 196 19.01 -3.23 2.50
CA ASP A 196 17.91 -3.56 1.60
C ASP A 196 17.05 -4.67 2.21
N LYS A 197 16.05 -4.25 3.00
CA LYS A 197 15.10 -5.16 3.65
C LYS A 197 14.00 -5.68 2.73
N LEU A 198 13.94 -5.19 1.49
CA LEU A 198 12.94 -5.61 0.52
C LEU A 198 13.41 -6.84 -0.28
N PHE A 199 14.61 -6.78 -0.84
CA PHE A 199 15.13 -7.83 -1.73
C PHE A 199 16.57 -8.29 -1.43
N GLY A 200 17.22 -7.73 -0.41
CA GLY A 200 18.58 -8.13 -0.02
C GLY A 200 19.63 -7.88 -1.09
N GLY A 201 19.47 -6.84 -1.90
CA GLY A 201 20.39 -6.49 -2.99
C GLY A 201 20.12 -7.22 -4.31
N ASP A 202 19.04 -7.99 -4.42
CA ASP A 202 18.65 -8.63 -5.69
C ASP A 202 18.15 -7.59 -6.70
N MET A 203 19.06 -7.10 -7.53
CA MET A 203 18.76 -6.08 -8.54
C MET A 203 17.82 -6.57 -9.65
N THR A 204 17.68 -7.87 -9.86
CA THR A 204 16.68 -8.43 -10.78
C THR A 204 15.27 -8.19 -10.27
N LYS A 205 15.06 -8.32 -8.96
CA LYS A 205 13.75 -8.02 -8.34
C LYS A 205 13.48 -6.53 -8.34
N TRP A 206 14.49 -5.68 -8.11
CA TRP A 206 14.34 -4.23 -8.23
C TRP A 206 13.97 -3.80 -9.65
N LEU A 207 14.58 -4.41 -10.68
CA LEU A 207 14.22 -4.19 -12.08
C LEU A 207 12.77 -4.60 -12.37
N LYS A 208 12.35 -5.76 -11.90
CA LYS A 208 10.95 -6.21 -12.00
C LYS A 208 10.00 -5.24 -11.31
N LEU A 209 10.36 -4.73 -10.13
CA LEU A 209 9.54 -3.75 -9.41
C LEU A 209 9.37 -2.46 -10.21
N ALA A 210 10.45 -1.92 -10.79
CA ALA A 210 10.39 -0.73 -11.62
C ALA A 210 9.40 -0.89 -12.79
N HIS A 211 9.53 -1.97 -13.56
CA HIS A 211 8.62 -2.22 -14.69
C HIS A 211 7.18 -2.51 -14.23
N SER A 212 7.00 -3.22 -13.12
CA SER A 212 5.68 -3.53 -12.58
C SER A 212 4.93 -2.27 -12.13
N LEU A 213 5.65 -1.32 -11.49
CA LEU A 213 5.08 -0.02 -11.11
C LEU A 213 4.78 0.85 -12.34
N ARG A 214 5.66 0.86 -13.35
CA ARG A 214 5.39 1.55 -14.63
C ARG A 214 4.10 1.03 -15.26
N LEU A 215 3.93 -0.30 -15.33
CA LEU A 215 2.74 -0.92 -15.91
C LEU A 215 1.46 -0.57 -15.12
N ARG A 216 1.49 -0.71 -13.78
CA ARG A 216 0.36 -0.37 -12.90
C ARG A 216 -0.12 1.07 -13.14
N HIS A 217 0.81 2.02 -13.11
CA HIS A 217 0.45 3.44 -13.20
C HIS A 217 0.13 3.88 -14.63
N ALA A 218 0.70 3.24 -15.66
CA ALA A 218 0.29 3.44 -17.04
C ALA A 218 -1.18 3.00 -17.25
N VAL A 219 -1.57 1.80 -16.79
CA VAL A 219 -2.97 1.37 -16.85
C VAL A 219 -3.88 2.29 -16.03
N ARG A 220 -3.42 2.78 -14.88
CA ARG A 220 -4.20 3.69 -14.02
C ARG A 220 -4.52 5.01 -14.71
N MET A 221 -3.57 5.61 -15.40
CA MET A 221 -3.74 6.91 -16.06
C MET A 221 -4.21 6.83 -17.52
N TYR A 222 -4.46 5.62 -18.05
CA TYR A 222 -4.71 5.41 -19.47
C TYR A 222 -5.83 6.27 -20.05
N GLU A 223 -6.91 6.46 -19.32
CA GLU A 223 -8.07 7.26 -19.79
C GLU A 223 -7.74 8.77 -19.92
N LYS A 224 -6.71 9.25 -19.26
CA LYS A 224 -6.28 10.66 -19.31
C LYS A 224 -5.08 10.92 -20.21
N GLU A 225 -4.19 9.95 -20.32
CA GLU A 225 -2.94 10.05 -21.11
C GLU A 225 -2.77 8.78 -21.98
N PRO A 226 -3.70 8.49 -22.92
CA PRO A 226 -3.71 7.23 -23.64
C PRO A 226 -2.46 7.01 -24.50
N GLU A 227 -1.89 8.08 -25.09
CA GLU A 227 -0.69 7.98 -25.92
C GLU A 227 0.54 7.61 -25.09
N LEU A 228 0.78 8.32 -23.99
CA LEU A 228 1.92 8.07 -23.12
C LEU A 228 1.76 6.72 -22.39
N ALA A 229 0.59 6.46 -21.83
CA ALA A 229 0.29 5.20 -21.17
C ALA A 229 0.42 4.02 -22.14
N GLY A 230 -0.11 4.17 -23.34
CA GLY A 230 0.01 3.18 -24.42
C GLY A 230 1.46 2.90 -24.81
N ALA A 231 2.30 3.93 -24.89
CA ALA A 231 3.73 3.77 -25.19
C ALA A 231 4.45 2.99 -24.07
N ILE A 232 4.18 3.29 -22.79
CA ILE A 232 4.75 2.56 -21.65
C ILE A 232 4.29 1.09 -21.65
N ILE A 233 3.01 0.84 -21.88
CA ILE A 233 2.46 -0.51 -21.93
C ILE A 233 3.09 -1.29 -23.10
N SER A 234 3.19 -0.67 -24.28
CA SER A 234 3.83 -1.27 -25.46
C SER A 234 5.30 -1.59 -25.23
N ASP A 235 6.05 -0.70 -24.53
CA ASP A 235 7.44 -0.99 -24.17
C ASP A 235 7.53 -2.22 -23.25
N ILE A 236 6.67 -2.32 -22.24
CA ILE A 236 6.77 -3.39 -21.25
C ILE A 236 6.25 -4.72 -21.81
N ILE A 237 5.08 -4.72 -22.45
CA ILE A 237 4.44 -5.95 -22.95
C ILE A 237 5.07 -6.37 -24.28
N GLY A 238 5.25 -5.44 -25.23
CA GLY A 238 5.75 -5.74 -26.56
C GLY A 238 7.24 -6.13 -26.59
N ASN A 239 8.06 -5.64 -25.66
CA ASN A 239 9.46 -6.00 -25.52
C ASN A 239 9.71 -7.03 -24.39
N GLU A 240 8.65 -7.62 -23.85
CA GLU A 240 8.74 -8.64 -22.78
C GLU A 240 9.61 -8.21 -21.60
N ARG A 241 9.50 -6.94 -21.18
CA ARG A 241 10.27 -6.43 -20.04
C ARG A 241 9.95 -7.22 -18.77
N PRO A 242 10.95 -7.53 -17.92
CA PRO A 242 10.74 -8.34 -16.73
C PRO A 242 9.82 -7.63 -15.72
N VAL A 243 8.71 -8.28 -15.37
CA VAL A 243 7.79 -7.90 -14.31
C VAL A 243 7.67 -9.04 -13.30
N PHE A 244 6.98 -8.85 -12.18
CA PHE A 244 6.67 -9.96 -11.30
C PHE A 244 5.68 -10.92 -11.96
N TYR A 245 5.93 -12.22 -11.79
CA TYR A 245 5.03 -13.26 -12.22
C TYR A 245 4.42 -13.97 -11.00
N GLY A 246 3.13 -14.19 -11.03
CA GLY A 246 2.46 -14.98 -10.02
C GLY A 246 2.42 -16.44 -10.38
N TYR A 247 2.25 -16.78 -11.64
CA TYR A 247 2.08 -18.14 -12.10
C TYR A 247 2.59 -18.31 -13.54
N ASP A 248 3.16 -19.49 -13.77
CA ASP A 248 3.59 -19.95 -15.10
C ASP A 248 3.28 -21.45 -15.15
N PHE A 249 2.60 -21.94 -16.20
CA PHE A 249 2.25 -23.35 -16.35
C PHE A 249 3.47 -24.29 -16.35
N ILE A 250 4.64 -23.79 -16.74
CA ILE A 250 5.86 -24.57 -16.82
C ILE A 250 6.62 -24.54 -15.47
N THR A 251 6.65 -23.38 -14.82
CA THR A 251 7.37 -23.16 -13.56
C THR A 251 6.57 -22.22 -12.66
N PRO A 252 5.68 -22.73 -11.81
CA PRO A 252 4.92 -21.88 -10.90
C PRO A 252 5.85 -20.99 -10.08
N LYS A 253 5.72 -19.67 -10.24
CA LYS A 253 6.47 -18.68 -9.50
C LYS A 253 5.48 -17.75 -8.83
N LEU A 254 5.53 -17.66 -7.50
CA LEU A 254 4.73 -16.73 -6.72
C LEU A 254 5.60 -15.55 -6.33
N GLU A 255 5.91 -14.72 -7.32
CA GLU A 255 6.72 -13.53 -7.11
C GLU A 255 5.87 -12.36 -6.62
N SER A 256 6.42 -11.60 -5.69
CA SER A 256 5.77 -10.40 -5.14
C SER A 256 6.83 -9.43 -4.60
N ALA A 257 6.47 -8.15 -4.52
CA ALA A 257 7.21 -7.17 -3.74
C ALA A 257 6.49 -6.98 -2.41
N CYS A 258 7.07 -7.55 -1.37
CA CYS A 258 6.53 -7.51 0.00
C CYS A 258 7.65 -7.25 1.00
N LEU A 259 7.34 -6.44 2.01
CA LEU A 259 8.21 -6.28 3.17
C LEU A 259 7.75 -7.25 4.25
N TRP A 260 8.49 -8.35 4.40
CA TRP A 260 8.19 -9.40 5.36
C TRP A 260 8.76 -9.05 6.74
N PRO A 261 7.98 -9.12 7.83
CA PRO A 261 8.44 -8.77 9.17
C PRO A 261 9.74 -9.50 9.58
N ALA A 262 9.80 -10.80 9.42
CA ALA A 262 10.96 -11.61 9.77
C ALA A 262 12.23 -11.20 8.98
N ALA A 263 12.11 -10.96 7.67
CA ALA A 263 13.24 -10.55 6.82
C ALA A 263 13.69 -9.12 7.10
N ALA A 264 12.75 -8.24 7.38
CA ALA A 264 13.01 -6.83 7.65
C ALA A 264 13.43 -6.55 9.11
N GLY A 265 13.23 -7.51 10.01
CA GLY A 265 13.57 -7.37 11.43
C GLY A 265 12.66 -6.41 12.19
N PHE A 266 11.37 -6.37 11.82
CA PHE A 266 10.36 -5.58 12.53
C PHE A 266 9.15 -6.46 12.86
N LYS A 267 8.30 -5.96 13.78
CA LYS A 267 6.96 -6.48 14.01
C LYS A 267 5.93 -5.53 13.41
N HIS A 268 4.88 -6.07 12.83
CA HIS A 268 3.80 -5.25 12.31
C HIS A 268 2.82 -4.81 13.43
N GLU A 269 3.36 -4.13 14.45
CA GLU A 269 2.63 -3.77 15.67
C GLU A 269 1.33 -3.00 15.41
N ALA A 270 1.36 -2.10 14.41
CA ALA A 270 0.18 -1.35 13.99
C ALA A 270 -0.96 -2.25 13.50
N LEU A 271 -0.66 -3.42 12.96
CA LEU A 271 -1.65 -4.39 12.50
C LEU A 271 -2.52 -4.85 13.66
N ASN A 272 -1.90 -5.41 14.71
CA ASN A 272 -2.60 -5.91 15.87
C ASN A 272 -3.43 -4.82 16.56
N TRP A 273 -2.78 -3.68 16.85
CA TRP A 273 -3.44 -2.56 17.52
C TRP A 273 -4.67 -2.07 16.74
N SER A 274 -4.54 -1.82 15.45
CA SER A 274 -5.60 -1.25 14.64
C SER A 274 -6.84 -2.14 14.54
N PHE A 275 -6.68 -3.46 14.51
CA PHE A 275 -7.81 -4.39 14.47
C PHE A 275 -8.35 -4.77 15.85
N ARG A 276 -7.53 -4.66 16.91
CA ARG A 276 -8.00 -4.86 18.29
C ARG A 276 -8.92 -3.71 18.71
N GLU A 277 -8.49 -2.48 18.47
CA GLU A 277 -9.26 -1.29 18.81
C GLU A 277 -10.43 -1.10 17.82
N HIS A 278 -10.21 -1.37 16.53
CA HIS A 278 -11.24 -1.29 15.50
C HIS A 278 -11.95 -2.62 15.33
N ASN A 279 -12.89 -2.92 16.20
CA ASN A 279 -13.58 -4.21 16.22
C ASN A 279 -14.90 -4.24 15.39
N ASN A 280 -15.09 -3.32 14.45
CA ASN A 280 -16.35 -3.15 13.72
C ASN A 280 -16.34 -3.69 12.29
N LEU A 281 -15.18 -4.09 11.78
CA LEU A 281 -15.07 -4.70 10.46
C LEU A 281 -15.61 -6.12 10.46
N ARG A 282 -16.44 -6.42 9.46
CA ARG A 282 -17.01 -7.75 9.23
C ARG A 282 -16.97 -8.09 7.75
N MET A 283 -17.07 -9.37 7.46
CA MET A 283 -17.37 -9.85 6.12
C MET A 283 -18.71 -9.27 5.68
N GLY A 284 -18.72 -8.47 4.61
CA GLY A 284 -19.94 -7.95 4.02
C GLY A 284 -20.54 -8.90 2.98
N GLU A 285 -21.82 -8.72 2.65
CA GLU A 285 -22.49 -9.52 1.62
C GLU A 285 -21.81 -9.42 0.25
N VAL A 286 -21.29 -8.22 -0.11
CA VAL A 286 -20.64 -8.01 -1.40
C VAL A 286 -19.44 -8.95 -1.59
N ILE A 287 -18.55 -9.04 -0.62
CA ILE A 287 -17.40 -9.95 -0.72
C ILE A 287 -17.82 -11.42 -0.51
N TRP A 288 -18.80 -11.67 0.35
CA TRP A 288 -19.30 -13.03 0.55
C TRP A 288 -19.82 -13.65 -0.73
N HIS A 289 -20.59 -12.91 -1.52
CA HIS A 289 -21.13 -13.37 -2.81
C HIS A 289 -20.05 -13.56 -3.88
N GLN A 290 -18.84 -13.06 -3.70
CA GLN A 290 -17.69 -13.42 -4.53
C GLN A 290 -17.07 -14.75 -4.10
N LEU A 291 -17.10 -15.07 -2.81
CA LEU A 291 -16.43 -16.22 -2.21
C LEU A 291 -17.33 -17.46 -2.08
N SER A 292 -18.64 -17.27 -1.99
CA SER A 292 -19.65 -18.31 -1.81
C SER A 292 -20.78 -18.25 -2.85
N THR A 293 -21.31 -19.38 -3.24
CA THR A 293 -22.44 -19.53 -4.18
C THR A 293 -23.81 -19.42 -3.50
N ASN A 294 -23.85 -19.49 -2.19
CA ASN A 294 -25.07 -19.38 -1.37
C ASN A 294 -24.73 -18.81 0.02
N ASP A 295 -25.77 -18.55 0.81
CA ASP A 295 -25.67 -17.98 2.16
C ASP A 295 -25.81 -19.02 3.28
N ASN A 296 -25.53 -20.29 2.99
CA ASN A 296 -25.61 -21.34 3.98
C ASN A 296 -24.60 -21.12 5.11
N ALA A 297 -25.08 -21.13 6.32
CA ALA A 297 -24.29 -20.85 7.52
C ALA A 297 -23.18 -21.90 7.80
N ASP A 298 -23.31 -23.10 7.24
CA ASP A 298 -22.32 -24.18 7.31
C ASP A 298 -21.13 -23.99 6.35
N GLY A 299 -21.20 -22.99 5.45
CA GLY A 299 -20.18 -22.74 4.46
C GLY A 299 -20.19 -23.70 3.26
N SER A 300 -21.25 -24.50 3.09
CA SER A 300 -21.36 -25.48 1.99
C SER A 300 -21.36 -24.83 0.60
N GLY A 301 -21.63 -23.54 0.49
CA GLY A 301 -21.57 -22.76 -0.74
C GLY A 301 -20.20 -22.18 -1.07
N ILE A 302 -19.22 -22.26 -0.17
CA ILE A 302 -17.89 -21.67 -0.41
C ILE A 302 -17.24 -22.37 -1.61
N SER A 303 -16.85 -21.57 -2.59
CA SER A 303 -16.19 -22.00 -3.83
C SER A 303 -14.78 -21.42 -3.98
N ASP A 304 -14.40 -20.49 -3.12
CA ASP A 304 -13.11 -19.81 -3.14
C ASP A 304 -12.38 -20.05 -1.79
N PRO A 305 -11.20 -20.68 -1.80
CA PRO A 305 -10.44 -20.97 -0.58
C PRO A 305 -10.04 -19.73 0.21
N ARG A 306 -9.97 -18.55 -0.44
CA ARG A 306 -9.65 -17.28 0.22
C ARG A 306 -10.69 -16.87 1.25
N ALA A 307 -11.92 -17.43 1.22
CA ALA A 307 -12.92 -17.24 2.26
C ALA A 307 -12.38 -17.64 3.64
N TYR A 308 -11.73 -18.80 3.74
CA TYR A 308 -11.13 -19.32 4.98
C TYR A 308 -9.87 -18.55 5.41
N ILE A 309 -9.23 -17.86 4.47
CA ILE A 309 -8.03 -17.06 4.74
C ILE A 309 -8.41 -15.67 5.23
N PHE A 310 -9.38 -15.04 4.57
CA PHE A 310 -9.75 -13.64 4.84
C PHE A 310 -10.67 -13.51 6.05
N PHE A 311 -11.54 -14.51 6.27
CA PHE A 311 -12.59 -14.44 7.28
C PHE A 311 -12.64 -15.68 8.15
N GLU A 312 -13.33 -15.56 9.28
CA GLU A 312 -13.65 -16.66 10.19
C GLU A 312 -15.15 -16.69 10.48
N THR A 313 -15.64 -17.84 10.94
CA THR A 313 -17.03 -17.98 11.35
C THR A 313 -17.33 -17.13 12.60
N ASN A 314 -18.61 -16.79 12.83
CA ASN A 314 -19.07 -16.09 14.03
C ASN A 314 -18.93 -16.97 15.30
N ASN A 315 -19.40 -16.47 16.46
CA ASN A 315 -19.34 -17.19 17.74
C ASN A 315 -20.10 -18.53 17.75
N ALA A 316 -21.11 -18.68 16.90
CA ALA A 316 -21.88 -19.91 16.75
C ALA A 316 -21.26 -20.89 15.73
N ASN A 317 -20.04 -20.67 15.26
CA ASN A 317 -19.36 -21.43 14.19
C ASN A 317 -20.11 -21.38 12.84
N GLN A 318 -20.76 -20.26 12.55
CA GLN A 318 -21.52 -20.05 11.33
C GLN A 318 -20.88 -18.99 10.46
N TRP A 319 -20.91 -19.18 9.15
CA TRP A 319 -20.63 -18.14 8.17
C TRP A 319 -21.84 -17.21 8.09
N LYS A 320 -21.62 -15.93 8.36
CA LYS A 320 -22.69 -14.94 8.34
C LYS A 320 -22.13 -13.58 7.93
N ALA A 321 -22.47 -13.15 6.74
CA ALA A 321 -22.11 -11.83 6.25
C ALA A 321 -22.96 -10.72 6.92
N TYR A 322 -22.37 -9.52 7.03
CA TYR A 322 -23.10 -8.32 7.43
C TYR A 322 -23.82 -7.77 6.20
N PRO A 323 -25.13 -7.46 6.29
CA PRO A 323 -25.93 -6.95 5.16
C PRO A 323 -25.38 -5.66 4.57
N GLN A 324 -25.42 -5.54 3.24
CA GLN A 324 -24.99 -4.36 2.49
C GLN A 324 -25.98 -4.04 1.35
N PRO A 325 -26.78 -2.94 1.44
CA PRO A 325 -26.88 -2.01 2.57
C PRO A 325 -27.52 -2.67 3.81
N ALA A 326 -27.09 -2.23 5.00
CA ALA A 326 -27.65 -2.76 6.23
C ALA A 326 -29.10 -2.31 6.41
N PRO A 327 -30.06 -3.23 6.60
CA PRO A 327 -31.41 -2.89 6.97
C PRO A 327 -31.46 -2.10 8.28
N ALA A 328 -32.50 -1.27 8.46
CA ALA A 328 -32.64 -0.41 9.63
C ALA A 328 -32.70 -1.17 10.96
N ASP A 329 -33.14 -2.42 10.95
CA ASP A 329 -33.26 -3.33 12.09
C ASP A 329 -32.01 -4.21 12.32
N THR A 330 -30.97 -4.06 11.47
CA THR A 330 -29.72 -4.82 11.64
C THR A 330 -29.03 -4.40 12.94
N PRO A 331 -28.64 -5.34 13.82
CA PRO A 331 -27.93 -5.01 15.03
C PRO A 331 -26.64 -4.23 14.73
N PRO A 332 -26.47 -3.00 15.26
CA PRO A 332 -25.41 -2.11 14.82
C PRO A 332 -24.02 -2.54 15.28
N SER A 333 -23.90 -3.28 16.39
CA SER A 333 -22.57 -3.56 16.96
C SER A 333 -21.90 -4.83 16.40
N GLY A 334 -22.65 -5.77 15.87
CA GLY A 334 -22.11 -7.08 15.46
C GLY A 334 -21.45 -7.90 16.59
N GLY A 335 -21.35 -7.35 17.80
CA GLY A 335 -20.65 -7.94 18.93
C GLY A 335 -19.12 -7.76 18.87
N ILE A 336 -18.40 -8.39 19.80
CA ILE A 336 -16.93 -8.39 19.87
C ILE A 336 -16.41 -9.56 19.04
N PRO A 337 -15.62 -9.31 17.99
CA PRO A 337 -15.19 -10.37 17.07
C PRO A 337 -14.14 -11.30 17.66
N TYR A 338 -13.34 -10.81 18.60
CA TYR A 338 -12.20 -11.54 19.16
C TYR A 338 -12.27 -11.57 20.67
N GLY A 339 -11.85 -12.70 21.30
CA GLY A 339 -11.83 -12.84 22.76
C GLY A 339 -10.85 -11.88 23.43
N SER A 340 -11.23 -11.36 24.59
CA SER A 340 -10.44 -10.38 25.36
C SER A 340 -9.16 -10.96 25.98
N HIS A 341 -9.04 -12.27 26.10
CA HIS A 341 -7.91 -12.95 26.76
C HIS A 341 -6.78 -13.32 25.81
N ARG A 342 -6.82 -12.86 24.58
CA ARG A 342 -5.84 -13.19 23.55
C ARG A 342 -4.41 -12.78 23.86
N ASP A 343 -4.23 -11.79 24.72
CA ASP A 343 -2.92 -11.18 24.97
C ASP A 343 -2.31 -11.58 26.33
N GLN A 344 -3.00 -12.33 27.18
CA GLN A 344 -2.56 -12.48 28.58
C GLN A 344 -2.06 -13.86 28.99
N ASP A 345 -2.58 -14.98 28.44
CA ASP A 345 -2.29 -16.29 29.04
C ASP A 345 -1.96 -17.42 28.04
N GLY A 346 -1.74 -17.16 26.77
CA GLY A 346 -1.47 -18.22 25.79
C GLY A 346 -2.64 -19.20 25.55
N ALA A 347 -3.77 -19.01 26.22
CA ALA A 347 -5.00 -19.75 26.03
C ALA A 347 -6.00 -18.86 25.28
N PHE A 348 -6.06 -19.01 23.96
CA PHE A 348 -6.93 -18.18 23.14
C PHE A 348 -8.33 -18.77 23.05
N ASP A 349 -9.30 -18.04 23.55
CA ASP A 349 -10.62 -18.06 22.94
C ASP A 349 -10.59 -17.07 21.75
N ILE A 350 -10.54 -17.62 20.55
CA ILE A 350 -10.32 -16.87 19.31
C ILE A 350 -11.55 -16.07 18.94
N LYS A 351 -12.71 -16.51 19.37
CA LYS A 351 -14.00 -15.88 19.05
C LYS A 351 -14.50 -15.09 20.25
N GLY A 352 -14.92 -13.87 19.98
CA GLY A 352 -15.68 -13.11 20.96
C GLY A 352 -17.03 -13.79 21.23
N GLU A 353 -17.42 -13.92 22.49
CA GLU A 353 -18.65 -14.58 22.89
C GLU A 353 -19.92 -13.97 22.27
N THR A 354 -19.87 -12.71 21.90
CA THR A 354 -21.01 -11.96 21.37
C THR A 354 -20.94 -11.69 19.87
N ASN A 355 -19.92 -12.20 19.17
CA ASN A 355 -19.75 -11.94 17.73
C ASN A 355 -20.80 -12.67 16.89
N ILE A 356 -21.69 -11.94 16.23
CA ILE A 356 -22.80 -12.48 15.45
C ILE A 356 -22.58 -12.53 13.94
N TYR A 357 -21.51 -11.88 13.43
CA TYR A 357 -21.14 -11.87 12.01
C TYR A 357 -19.71 -12.37 11.81
N SER A 358 -19.42 -12.92 10.64
CA SER A 358 -18.05 -13.36 10.29
C SER A 358 -17.10 -12.20 10.32
N ALA A 359 -16.04 -12.31 11.13
CA ALA A 359 -14.98 -11.32 11.27
C ALA A 359 -13.83 -11.62 10.31
N PHE A 360 -12.88 -10.70 10.18
CA PHE A 360 -11.59 -11.00 9.55
C PHE A 360 -10.92 -12.15 10.30
N ASN A 361 -10.29 -13.05 9.54
CA ASN A 361 -9.56 -14.16 10.14
C ASN A 361 -8.46 -13.61 11.08
N TYR A 362 -8.39 -14.18 12.26
CA TYR A 362 -7.47 -13.72 13.30
C TYR A 362 -6.02 -13.67 12.85
N PHE A 363 -5.57 -14.68 12.10
CA PHE A 363 -4.20 -14.72 11.63
C PHE A 363 -3.87 -13.52 10.73
N ILE A 364 -4.79 -13.11 9.83
CA ILE A 364 -4.55 -12.02 8.85
C ILE A 364 -4.55 -10.63 9.52
N VAL A 365 -5.07 -10.52 10.73
CA VAL A 365 -5.14 -9.26 11.49
C VAL A 365 -4.22 -9.21 12.70
N ARG A 366 -3.64 -10.33 13.12
CA ARG A 366 -2.90 -10.44 14.38
C ARG A 366 -1.51 -11.06 14.27
N ASP A 367 -1.16 -11.71 13.19
CA ASP A 367 0.18 -12.29 13.03
C ASP A 367 1.20 -11.21 12.65
N GLU A 368 1.57 -10.39 13.64
CA GLU A 368 2.49 -9.26 13.49
C GLU A 368 3.89 -9.67 13.02
N ASP A 369 4.28 -10.91 13.31
CA ASP A 369 5.59 -11.44 12.98
C ASP A 369 5.64 -12.03 11.57
N HIS A 370 4.48 -12.22 10.93
CA HIS A 370 4.41 -12.92 9.64
C HIS A 370 3.71 -12.13 8.53
N ILE A 371 2.58 -11.46 8.80
CA ILE A 371 1.82 -10.79 7.73
C ILE A 371 2.63 -9.68 7.07
N PRO A 372 2.91 -9.75 5.75
CA PRO A 372 3.75 -8.77 5.08
C PRO A 372 3.02 -7.46 4.76
N ILE A 373 3.80 -6.39 4.58
CA ILE A 373 3.36 -5.22 3.84
C ILE A 373 3.48 -5.54 2.36
N ILE A 374 2.36 -5.55 1.65
CA ILE A 374 2.30 -5.91 0.22
C ILE A 374 2.38 -4.63 -0.61
N PHE A 375 3.32 -4.58 -1.56
CA PHE A 375 3.42 -3.47 -2.51
C PHE A 375 2.86 -3.85 -3.87
N ILE A 376 3.13 -5.08 -4.33
CA ILE A 376 2.61 -5.61 -5.58
C ILE A 376 2.70 -7.14 -5.58
N THR A 377 1.70 -7.80 -6.10
CA THR A 377 1.69 -9.25 -6.30
C THR A 377 1.87 -9.60 -7.78
N GLY A 378 2.39 -10.80 -8.06
CA GLY A 378 2.38 -11.32 -9.42
C GLY A 378 0.97 -11.51 -9.97
N ALA A 379 0.01 -11.82 -9.11
CA ALA A 379 -1.40 -11.91 -9.49
C ALA A 379 -1.95 -10.59 -10.02
N GLU A 380 -1.62 -9.47 -9.37
CA GLU A 380 -2.01 -8.15 -9.87
C GLU A 380 -1.49 -7.91 -11.29
N LEU A 381 -0.23 -8.28 -11.56
CA LEU A 381 0.35 -8.10 -12.90
C LEU A 381 -0.37 -8.95 -13.96
N HIS A 382 -0.79 -10.15 -13.62
CA HIS A 382 -1.61 -10.97 -14.50
C HIS A 382 -2.99 -10.33 -14.77
N PHE A 383 -3.66 -9.78 -13.75
CA PHE A 383 -4.94 -9.08 -13.95
C PHE A 383 -4.77 -7.77 -14.75
N LEU A 384 -3.69 -7.03 -14.57
CA LEU A 384 -3.37 -5.86 -15.40
C LEU A 384 -3.15 -6.27 -16.87
N LYS A 385 -2.40 -7.33 -17.13
CA LYS A 385 -2.19 -7.85 -18.48
C LYS A 385 -3.50 -8.37 -19.09
N ALA A 386 -4.34 -9.06 -18.30
CA ALA A 386 -5.66 -9.49 -18.76
C ALA A 386 -6.52 -8.29 -19.22
N GLU A 387 -6.53 -7.20 -18.45
CA GLU A 387 -7.22 -5.96 -18.83
C GLU A 387 -6.59 -5.35 -20.10
N ILE A 388 -5.26 -5.26 -20.17
CA ILE A 388 -4.53 -4.69 -21.30
C ILE A 388 -4.89 -5.41 -22.59
N PHE A 389 -4.79 -6.74 -22.63
CA PHE A 389 -5.12 -7.52 -23.82
C PHE A 389 -6.61 -7.52 -24.13
N PHE A 390 -7.46 -7.56 -23.09
CA PHE A 390 -8.90 -7.54 -23.28
C PHE A 390 -9.41 -6.25 -23.93
N ARG A 391 -8.82 -5.11 -23.52
CA ARG A 391 -9.22 -3.78 -23.99
C ARG A 391 -8.37 -3.27 -25.17
N GLY A 392 -7.22 -3.87 -25.44
CA GLY A 392 -6.26 -3.37 -26.45
C GLY A 392 -5.55 -2.09 -25.99
N LEU A 393 -5.06 -2.02 -24.74
CA LEU A 393 -4.40 -0.84 -24.19
C LEU A 393 -2.94 -0.81 -24.62
N GLY A 394 -2.58 0.06 -25.54
CA GLY A 394 -1.21 0.21 -26.06
C GLY A 394 -0.66 -0.98 -26.83
N VAL A 395 -1.41 -2.08 -26.92
CA VAL A 395 -1.11 -3.29 -27.72
C VAL A 395 -2.38 -3.74 -28.44
N PRO A 396 -2.29 -4.55 -29.51
CA PRO A 396 -3.47 -5.10 -30.14
C PRO A 396 -4.34 -5.87 -29.16
N GLN A 397 -5.67 -5.74 -29.32
CA GLN A 397 -6.62 -6.53 -28.53
C GLN A 397 -6.43 -8.01 -28.83
N ASP A 398 -6.31 -8.82 -27.75
CA ASP A 398 -6.24 -10.28 -27.82
C ASP A 398 -7.02 -10.89 -26.64
N LYS A 399 -8.26 -11.28 -26.90
CA LYS A 399 -9.14 -11.84 -25.87
C LYS A 399 -8.72 -13.24 -25.41
N MET A 400 -8.00 -13.98 -26.25
CA MET A 400 -7.48 -15.30 -25.87
C MET A 400 -6.30 -15.13 -24.90
N GLN A 401 -5.37 -14.23 -25.20
CA GLN A 401 -4.28 -13.90 -24.27
C GLN A 401 -4.81 -13.29 -22.97
N ALA A 402 -5.86 -12.46 -23.05
CA ALA A 402 -6.52 -11.92 -21.88
C ALA A 402 -7.08 -13.02 -20.95
N GLU A 403 -7.69 -14.06 -21.51
CA GLU A 403 -8.20 -15.20 -20.74
C GLU A 403 -7.07 -16.00 -20.08
N ILE A 404 -5.97 -16.25 -20.80
CA ILE A 404 -4.79 -16.92 -20.26
C ILE A 404 -4.24 -16.14 -19.06
N GLU A 405 -4.04 -14.83 -19.20
CA GLU A 405 -3.54 -13.98 -18.12
C GLU A 405 -4.54 -13.92 -16.95
N TYR A 406 -5.83 -13.86 -17.21
CA TYR A 406 -6.87 -13.88 -16.18
C TYR A 406 -6.85 -15.17 -15.35
N LEU A 407 -6.77 -16.33 -15.99
CA LEU A 407 -6.70 -17.63 -15.29
C LEU A 407 -5.40 -17.80 -14.51
N ASN A 408 -4.27 -17.31 -15.05
CA ASN A 408 -3.00 -17.24 -14.34
C ASN A 408 -3.08 -16.33 -13.11
N GLY A 409 -3.78 -15.19 -13.22
CA GLY A 409 -4.02 -14.29 -12.11
C GLY A 409 -4.81 -14.95 -10.97
N ILE A 410 -5.85 -15.73 -11.30
CA ILE A 410 -6.59 -16.52 -10.30
C ILE A 410 -5.69 -17.53 -9.62
N ASN A 411 -4.91 -18.31 -10.39
CA ASN A 411 -3.97 -19.28 -9.84
C ASN A 411 -2.97 -18.62 -8.90
N ALA A 412 -2.34 -17.54 -9.37
CA ALA A 412 -1.35 -16.81 -8.60
C ALA A 412 -1.92 -16.24 -7.29
N SER A 413 -3.11 -15.63 -7.35
CA SER A 413 -3.75 -15.04 -6.17
C SER A 413 -4.11 -16.10 -5.13
N VAL A 414 -4.77 -17.17 -5.55
CA VAL A 414 -5.18 -18.24 -4.63
C VAL A 414 -3.96 -18.91 -4.00
N GLU A 415 -2.97 -19.31 -4.79
CA GLU A 415 -1.78 -19.99 -4.28
C GLU A 415 -0.93 -19.08 -3.39
N TRP A 416 -0.79 -17.82 -3.74
CA TRP A 416 -0.05 -16.85 -2.92
C TRP A 416 -0.70 -16.68 -1.54
N TRP A 417 -2.01 -16.49 -1.47
CA TRP A 417 -2.73 -16.38 -0.21
C TRP A 417 -2.69 -17.68 0.61
N MET A 418 -2.76 -18.83 -0.05
CA MET A 418 -2.58 -20.13 0.62
C MET A 418 -1.17 -20.28 1.21
N GLN A 419 -0.12 -19.83 0.50
CA GLN A 419 1.25 -19.84 1.03
C GLN A 419 1.42 -18.88 2.21
N VAL A 420 0.86 -17.68 2.13
CA VAL A 420 0.86 -16.71 3.25
C VAL A 420 0.20 -17.33 4.48
N ALA A 421 -0.97 -17.96 4.30
CA ALA A 421 -1.68 -18.63 5.39
C ALA A 421 -0.88 -19.81 5.98
N ALA A 422 -0.27 -20.64 5.14
CA ALA A 422 0.53 -21.80 5.57
C ALA A 422 1.82 -21.39 6.31
N GLY A 423 2.35 -20.21 6.04
CA GLY A 423 3.53 -19.67 6.72
C GLY A 423 3.26 -18.99 8.05
N SER A 424 1.99 -18.87 8.48
CA SER A 424 1.65 -18.24 9.75
C SER A 424 2.31 -18.96 10.93
N THR A 425 2.83 -18.20 11.87
CA THR A 425 3.45 -18.71 13.11
C THR A 425 2.43 -19.00 14.21
N LEU A 426 1.22 -18.45 14.11
CA LEU A 426 0.18 -18.58 15.13
C LEU A 426 -0.23 -20.03 15.43
N PRO A 427 -0.38 -20.93 14.44
CA PRO A 427 -0.69 -22.34 14.70
C PRO A 427 0.35 -23.07 15.55
N ASN A 428 1.61 -22.64 15.46
CA ASN A 428 2.74 -23.27 16.14
C ASN A 428 2.96 -22.75 17.57
N SER A 429 2.23 -21.74 17.99
CA SER A 429 2.35 -21.11 19.32
C SER A 429 1.59 -21.86 20.43
N GLY A 430 1.04 -23.04 20.17
CA GLY A 430 0.18 -23.78 21.10
C GLY A 430 -1.24 -23.22 21.20
N LEU A 431 -1.55 -22.23 20.43
CA LEU A 431 -2.84 -21.59 20.37
C LEU A 431 -3.79 -22.42 19.51
N ARG A 432 -5.08 -22.44 19.84
CA ARG A 432 -6.10 -23.26 19.16
C ARG A 432 -6.46 -22.74 17.75
N PHE A 433 -5.48 -22.42 16.94
CA PHE A 433 -5.70 -21.89 15.61
C PHE A 433 -5.80 -22.89 14.46
N PRO A 434 -5.29 -24.12 14.53
CA PRO A 434 -5.24 -25.01 13.37
C PRO A 434 -6.60 -25.23 12.70
N ALA A 435 -7.69 -25.11 13.45
CA ALA A 435 -9.03 -25.28 12.91
C ALA A 435 -9.51 -24.13 11.99
N MET A 436 -8.85 -22.97 12.04
CA MET A 436 -9.33 -21.77 11.35
C MET A 436 -8.86 -21.64 9.92
N ILE A 437 -7.74 -22.26 9.58
CA ILE A 437 -7.18 -22.24 8.21
C ILE A 437 -7.24 -23.64 7.61
N GLN A 438 -8.19 -24.46 8.03
CA GLN A 438 -8.44 -25.76 7.41
C GLN A 438 -9.27 -25.54 6.14
N ILE A 439 -8.58 -25.26 5.06
CA ILE A 439 -9.20 -25.15 3.75
C ILE A 439 -9.55 -26.56 3.29
N PRO A 440 -10.82 -26.86 2.94
CA PRO A 440 -11.19 -28.14 2.38
C PRO A 440 -10.36 -28.46 1.13
N ALA A 441 -9.86 -29.70 1.03
CA ALA A 441 -9.03 -30.14 -0.09
C ALA A 441 -9.73 -30.05 -1.47
N SER A 442 -11.05 -29.93 -1.48
CA SER A 442 -11.84 -29.69 -2.70
C SER A 442 -11.75 -28.25 -3.22
N LEU A 443 -11.26 -27.31 -2.41
CA LEU A 443 -11.12 -25.91 -2.77
C LEU A 443 -9.69 -25.60 -3.21
N SER A 444 -9.59 -25.00 -4.38
CA SER A 444 -8.31 -24.62 -5.00
C SER A 444 -8.56 -23.50 -6.02
N SER A 445 -7.52 -23.06 -6.71
CA SER A 445 -7.67 -22.15 -7.85
C SER A 445 -8.62 -22.71 -8.92
N ALA A 446 -8.65 -24.03 -9.11
CA ALA A 446 -9.58 -24.67 -10.06
C ALA A 446 -11.05 -24.48 -9.66
N SER A 447 -11.40 -24.52 -8.38
CA SER A 447 -12.78 -24.24 -7.93
C SER A 447 -13.20 -22.80 -8.22
N VAL A 448 -12.27 -21.85 -8.09
CA VAL A 448 -12.49 -20.43 -8.44
C VAL A 448 -12.66 -20.26 -9.95
N GLN A 449 -11.81 -20.89 -10.76
CA GLN A 449 -11.90 -20.86 -12.23
C GLN A 449 -13.20 -21.48 -12.73
N ASN A 450 -13.64 -22.60 -12.15
CA ASN A 450 -14.91 -23.22 -12.50
C ASN A 450 -16.11 -22.29 -12.31
N ARG A 451 -16.04 -21.39 -11.33
CA ARG A 451 -17.10 -20.40 -11.09
C ARG A 451 -16.92 -19.14 -11.95
N TRP A 452 -15.72 -18.61 -12.03
CA TRP A 452 -15.43 -17.29 -12.57
C TRP A 452 -14.70 -17.30 -13.92
N GLY A 453 -14.53 -18.47 -14.56
CA GLY A 453 -13.94 -18.56 -15.90
C GLY A 453 -14.77 -17.80 -16.94
N PHE A 454 -14.12 -17.30 -17.98
CA PHE A 454 -14.77 -16.51 -19.03
C PHE A 454 -15.88 -17.27 -19.75
N TRP A 455 -15.85 -18.61 -19.73
CA TRP A 455 -16.92 -19.45 -20.26
C TRP A 455 -18.26 -19.33 -19.53
N ASN A 456 -18.25 -18.76 -18.31
CA ASN A 456 -19.47 -18.50 -17.53
C ASN A 456 -19.98 -17.05 -17.72
N ALA A 457 -19.24 -16.22 -18.46
CA ALA A 457 -19.65 -14.84 -18.73
C ALA A 457 -20.61 -14.78 -19.92
N THR A 458 -21.65 -13.98 -19.81
CA THR A 458 -22.67 -13.81 -20.86
C THR A 458 -22.22 -12.91 -22.00
N ASP A 459 -21.29 -11.99 -21.72
CA ASP A 459 -20.81 -10.97 -22.64
C ASP A 459 -19.43 -10.42 -22.23
N ASP A 460 -18.89 -9.54 -23.03
CA ASP A 460 -17.58 -8.94 -22.82
C ASP A 460 -17.54 -8.01 -21.58
N GLU A 461 -18.63 -7.34 -21.27
CA GLU A 461 -18.73 -6.50 -20.06
C GLU A 461 -18.64 -7.37 -18.80
N THR A 462 -19.30 -8.52 -18.81
CA THR A 462 -19.23 -9.50 -17.71
C THR A 462 -17.82 -10.07 -17.55
N LYS A 463 -17.12 -10.37 -18.66
CA LYS A 463 -15.71 -10.81 -18.59
C LYS A 463 -14.80 -9.76 -17.97
N LEU A 464 -14.99 -8.50 -18.36
CA LEU A 464 -14.22 -7.39 -17.79
C LEU A 464 -14.51 -7.21 -16.30
N ARG A 465 -15.77 -7.35 -15.88
CA ARG A 465 -16.14 -7.35 -14.45
C ARG A 465 -15.50 -8.51 -13.70
N PHE A 466 -15.36 -9.68 -14.31
CA PHE A 466 -14.65 -10.82 -13.69
C PHE A 466 -13.17 -10.50 -13.45
N ILE A 467 -12.48 -9.90 -14.44
CA ILE A 467 -11.09 -9.44 -14.24
C ILE A 467 -10.99 -8.51 -13.04
N TYR A 468 -11.86 -7.50 -12.97
CA TYR A 468 -11.83 -6.52 -11.88
C TYR A 468 -12.25 -7.10 -10.53
N ALA A 469 -13.15 -8.08 -10.50
CA ALA A 469 -13.55 -8.76 -9.28
C ALA A 469 -12.40 -9.58 -8.68
N GLN A 470 -11.65 -10.30 -9.52
CA GLN A 470 -10.51 -11.09 -9.06
C GLN A 470 -9.32 -10.21 -8.65
N ALA A 471 -9.03 -9.13 -9.38
CA ALA A 471 -8.04 -8.14 -8.99
C ALA A 471 -8.41 -7.45 -7.65
N TRP A 472 -9.69 -7.17 -7.43
CA TRP A 472 -10.21 -6.59 -6.20
C TRP A 472 -10.09 -7.58 -5.03
N LEU A 473 -10.35 -8.87 -5.22
CA LEU A 473 -10.13 -9.92 -4.21
C LEU A 473 -8.63 -10.07 -3.87
N ASP A 474 -7.75 -10.05 -4.87
CA ASP A 474 -6.30 -10.14 -4.65
C ASP A 474 -5.80 -8.99 -3.77
N ALA A 475 -6.33 -7.79 -3.97
CA ALA A 475 -5.97 -6.58 -3.23
C ALA A 475 -6.60 -6.50 -1.82
N PHE A 476 -7.06 -7.61 -1.22
CA PHE A 476 -7.75 -7.60 0.07
C PHE A 476 -6.95 -6.95 1.21
N ARG A 477 -5.62 -7.14 1.27
CA ARG A 477 -4.73 -6.47 2.23
C ARG A 477 -3.97 -5.27 1.65
N GLN A 478 -4.43 -4.76 0.50
CA GLN A 478 -3.98 -3.53 -0.14
C GLN A 478 -5.21 -2.63 -0.42
N PRO A 479 -5.89 -2.15 0.64
CA PRO A 479 -7.16 -1.41 0.46
C PRO A 479 -6.99 -0.11 -0.34
N ASP A 480 -5.81 0.49 -0.37
CA ASP A 480 -5.45 1.62 -1.23
C ASP A 480 -5.45 1.25 -2.72
N GLN A 481 -4.93 0.07 -3.09
CA GLN A 481 -4.95 -0.42 -4.47
C GLN A 481 -6.36 -0.85 -4.90
N ALA A 482 -7.10 -1.53 -4.02
CA ALA A 482 -8.51 -1.82 -4.25
C ALA A 482 -9.33 -0.53 -4.44
N TYR A 483 -9.06 0.51 -3.65
CA TYR A 483 -9.71 1.81 -3.76
C TYR A 483 -9.37 2.53 -5.08
N ALA A 484 -8.13 2.44 -5.54
CA ALA A 484 -7.76 2.94 -6.85
C ALA A 484 -8.52 2.20 -7.97
N LEU A 485 -8.62 0.88 -7.88
CA LEU A 485 -9.35 0.06 -8.88
C LEU A 485 -10.84 0.40 -8.92
N VAL A 486 -11.49 0.55 -7.75
CA VAL A 486 -12.91 0.96 -7.64
C VAL A 486 -13.15 2.30 -8.33
N ARG A 487 -12.32 3.31 -8.00
CA ARG A 487 -12.46 4.68 -8.54
C ARG A 487 -12.19 4.76 -10.03
N ARG A 488 -11.25 3.95 -10.54
CA ARG A 488 -10.86 3.93 -11.94
C ARG A 488 -11.90 3.25 -12.82
N THR A 489 -12.47 2.16 -12.35
CA THR A 489 -13.29 1.30 -13.22
C THR A 489 -14.78 1.42 -12.98
N ALA A 490 -15.19 1.71 -11.74
CA ALA A 490 -16.58 1.63 -11.27
C ALA A 490 -17.26 0.26 -11.58
N LYS A 491 -16.46 -0.80 -11.81
CA LYS A 491 -16.92 -2.13 -12.24
C LYS A 491 -16.51 -3.27 -11.31
N THR A 492 -15.93 -2.94 -10.16
CA THR A 492 -15.67 -3.92 -9.10
C THR A 492 -16.97 -4.40 -8.46
N PRO A 493 -16.97 -5.55 -7.77
CA PRO A 493 -18.13 -5.98 -6.99
C PRO A 493 -18.54 -4.89 -5.99
N ARG A 494 -19.82 -4.52 -5.99
CA ARG A 494 -20.39 -3.53 -5.08
C ARG A 494 -21.91 -3.55 -5.13
N THR A 495 -22.55 -2.91 -4.15
CA THR A 495 -23.97 -2.59 -4.19
C THR A 495 -24.27 -1.56 -5.29
N ASP A 496 -25.53 -1.27 -5.52
CA ASP A 496 -25.95 -0.25 -6.49
C ASP A 496 -25.59 1.19 -6.08
N GLU A 497 -25.03 1.38 -4.87
CA GLU A 497 -24.56 2.69 -4.41
C GLU A 497 -23.40 3.18 -5.27
N PRO A 498 -23.46 4.40 -5.81
CA PRO A 498 -22.36 4.95 -6.61
C PRO A 498 -21.11 5.21 -5.74
N VAL A 499 -19.97 5.27 -6.39
CA VAL A 499 -18.74 5.75 -5.73
C VAL A 499 -18.92 7.22 -5.40
N GLN A 500 -18.84 7.57 -4.13
CA GLN A 500 -19.04 8.94 -3.64
C GLN A 500 -17.75 9.62 -3.23
N HIS A 501 -16.77 8.84 -2.79
CA HIS A 501 -15.50 9.36 -2.30
C HIS A 501 -14.40 9.03 -3.32
N PHE A 502 -13.77 10.07 -3.86
CA PHE A 502 -12.73 9.96 -4.87
C PHE A 502 -11.35 10.38 -4.34
N ARG A 503 -11.30 11.04 -3.19
CA ARG A 503 -10.07 11.47 -2.51
C ARG A 503 -10.33 11.64 -1.01
N LEU A 504 -9.26 11.88 -0.25
CA LEU A 504 -9.36 12.38 1.12
C LEU A 504 -8.99 13.86 1.16
N PRO A 505 -9.64 14.65 2.04
CA PRO A 505 -9.25 16.03 2.30
C PRO A 505 -7.82 16.13 2.83
N TYR A 506 -7.17 17.25 2.56
CA TYR A 506 -5.85 17.53 3.12
C TYR A 506 -5.88 17.60 4.64
N PRO A 507 -4.75 17.26 5.31
CA PRO A 507 -4.69 17.37 6.76
C PRO A 507 -4.75 18.84 7.21
N PRO A 508 -5.38 19.14 8.37
CA PRO A 508 -5.50 20.51 8.90
C PRO A 508 -4.15 21.22 9.12
N SER A 509 -3.09 20.46 9.36
CA SER A 509 -1.73 21.02 9.51
C SER A 509 -1.28 21.82 8.27
N GLU A 510 -1.66 21.42 7.06
CA GLU A 510 -1.31 22.14 5.84
C GLU A 510 -1.94 23.54 5.80
N ALA A 511 -3.17 23.67 6.25
CA ALA A 511 -3.81 24.99 6.36
C ALA A 511 -3.11 25.90 7.37
N ALA A 512 -2.43 25.34 8.37
CA ALA A 512 -1.66 26.12 9.35
C ALA A 512 -0.26 26.50 8.84
N TYR A 513 0.41 25.60 8.10
CA TYR A 513 1.83 25.79 7.75
C TYR A 513 2.06 26.29 6.34
N ASN A 514 1.20 25.94 5.37
CA ASN A 514 1.37 26.25 3.95
C ASN A 514 0.08 26.74 3.27
N ALA A 515 -0.74 27.52 3.96
CA ALA A 515 -2.09 27.92 3.54
C ALA A 515 -2.17 28.51 2.13
N VAL A 516 -1.20 29.35 1.72
CA VAL A 516 -1.23 30.00 0.41
C VAL A 516 -1.12 28.97 -0.70
N LYS A 517 -0.13 28.07 -0.63
CA LYS A 517 0.11 27.05 -1.64
C LYS A 517 -0.95 25.95 -1.62
N LEU A 518 -1.46 25.62 -0.44
CA LEU A 518 -2.60 24.74 -0.30
C LEU A 518 -3.84 25.30 -1.02
N ASN A 519 -4.18 26.57 -0.82
CA ASN A 519 -5.34 27.19 -1.47
C ASN A 519 -5.19 27.23 -3.01
N GLU A 520 -3.99 27.47 -3.53
CA GLU A 520 -3.71 27.38 -4.98
C GLU A 520 -4.04 25.96 -5.51
N ALA A 521 -3.63 24.92 -4.78
CA ALA A 521 -3.90 23.54 -5.16
C ALA A 521 -5.40 23.18 -5.05
N ILE A 522 -6.06 23.59 -3.97
CA ILE A 522 -7.50 23.38 -3.77
C ILE A 522 -8.31 24.00 -4.92
N GLN A 523 -7.97 25.23 -5.33
CA GLN A 523 -8.63 25.88 -6.45
C GLN A 523 -8.41 25.13 -7.77
N ARG A 524 -7.19 24.64 -8.01
CA ARG A 524 -6.84 23.88 -9.22
C ARG A 524 -7.59 22.56 -9.30
N GLN A 525 -7.80 21.87 -8.16
CA GLN A 525 -8.54 20.61 -8.07
C GLN A 525 -10.06 20.77 -7.99
N GLY A 526 -10.58 22.00 -7.95
CA GLY A 526 -12.02 22.26 -7.85
C GLY A 526 -12.61 22.13 -6.44
N GLY A 527 -11.77 22.05 -5.39
CA GLY A 527 -12.17 21.97 -4.00
C GLY A 527 -11.36 20.94 -3.21
N ASP A 528 -11.55 20.93 -1.88
CA ASP A 528 -10.98 19.92 -0.96
C ASP A 528 -12.09 19.05 -0.37
N ASN A 529 -12.89 18.44 -1.24
CA ASN A 529 -14.01 17.58 -0.86
C ASN A 529 -13.78 16.15 -1.32
N PRO A 530 -14.32 15.16 -0.61
CA PRO A 530 -14.21 13.75 -1.00
C PRO A 530 -14.79 13.44 -2.38
N GLU A 531 -15.78 14.21 -2.85
CA GLU A 531 -16.44 14.04 -4.14
C GLU A 531 -15.59 14.50 -5.34
N ASN A 532 -14.55 15.29 -5.10
CA ASN A 532 -13.66 15.75 -6.16
C ASN A 532 -12.81 14.60 -6.70
N LYS A 533 -12.89 14.37 -8.00
CA LYS A 533 -12.09 13.34 -8.66
C LYS A 533 -10.63 13.72 -8.71
N LEU A 534 -9.76 12.74 -8.49
CA LEU A 534 -8.33 12.86 -8.79
C LEU A 534 -8.12 12.92 -10.31
N TRP A 535 -6.99 13.49 -10.72
CA TRP A 535 -6.69 13.72 -12.13
C TRP A 535 -6.84 12.45 -13.00
N TRP A 536 -6.35 11.29 -12.56
CA TRP A 536 -6.37 10.05 -13.34
C TRP A 536 -7.75 9.34 -13.36
N ILE A 537 -8.72 9.78 -12.57
CA ILE A 537 -10.06 9.17 -12.53
C ILE A 537 -10.86 9.62 -13.77
N PRO A 538 -11.45 8.69 -14.54
CA PRO A 538 -12.25 8.98 -15.72
C PRO A 538 -13.40 9.96 -15.51
#